data_01be26e330179a5f9d1f3614bc92455b
#
_entry.id   01be26e330179a5f9d1f3614bc92455b
#
_cell.length_a   1.000
_cell.length_b   1.000
_cell.length_c   1.000
_cell.angle_alpha   90.00
_cell.angle_beta   90.00
_cell.angle_gamma   90.00
#
_symmetry.space_group_name_H-M   'P 1'
#
loop_
_entity.id
_entity.type
_entity.pdbx_description
1 polymer ?
#
loop_
_entity_poly.entity_id
_entity_poly.type
_entity_poly.pdbx_seq_one_letter_code
_entity_poly.pdbx_strand_id
1 'polypeptide(L)'
;FFLTHKTASESRLRLVGSEMGIRDRGFLTVSGGHRVGMAGQVVLNEDGSIRNITRIRFLNIRISHEVIGAADEVMPYLYEGSRFVSTLLIAPPGCGKTTMLRDMVRQVSAGNAWGRGRQVGVVDERSEIAGSFMGVPQNDVGIRTDVLDGCPKTEGMMLLMRSMAPAVVAVDEIGGAEDMKAIFRILQCGSSVAATLHGSSMEDMKKHMDAGELFERYIFLEKSRGKCRVKEIVNRDGEILYSGGAGGTCQS
;
A
#
# COMPACT_ATOMS: atom_id res chain seq x y z
N PHE A 1 -30.32 1.10 7.91
CA PHE A 1 -30.32 2.23 6.93
C PHE A 1 -31.03 3.41 7.56
N PHE A 2 -30.32 4.37 8.13
CA PHE A 2 -30.88 5.66 8.48
C PHE A 2 -30.12 6.74 7.70
N LEU A 3 -30.75 7.23 6.64
CA LEU A 3 -30.38 8.48 5.98
C LEU A 3 -30.84 9.63 6.89
N THR A 4 -29.93 10.20 7.68
CA THR A 4 -30.20 11.48 8.33
C THR A 4 -30.10 12.57 7.28
N HIS A 5 -31.20 13.24 7.00
CA HIS A 5 -31.25 14.46 6.20
C HIS A 5 -30.40 15.56 6.83
N LYS A 6 -29.19 15.74 6.34
CA LYS A 6 -28.40 16.96 6.58
C LYS A 6 -28.67 17.94 5.45
N THR A 7 -28.84 19.20 5.81
CA THR A 7 -29.21 20.29 4.89
C THR A 7 -28.18 20.46 3.77
N ALA A 8 -28.64 20.86 2.59
CA ALA A 8 -27.84 21.02 1.36
C ALA A 8 -26.60 21.95 1.49
N SER A 9 -26.56 22.82 2.53
CA SER A 9 -25.43 23.72 2.81
C SER A 9 -24.25 23.01 3.51
N GLU A 10 -24.52 22.05 4.41
CA GLU A 10 -23.46 21.26 5.06
C GLU A 10 -22.82 20.25 4.11
N SER A 11 -23.58 19.76 3.13
CA SER A 11 -23.06 18.88 2.07
C SER A 11 -22.09 19.63 1.15
N ARG A 12 -22.30 20.92 0.87
CA ARG A 12 -21.41 21.71 0.02
C ARG A 12 -20.04 21.98 0.68
N LEU A 13 -19.98 22.23 1.96
CA LEU A 13 -18.71 22.48 2.68
C LEU A 13 -17.82 21.23 2.79
N ARG A 14 -18.41 20.05 2.86
CA ARG A 14 -17.66 18.78 2.88
C ARG A 14 -17.14 18.32 1.52
N LEU A 15 -17.78 18.78 0.43
CA LEU A 15 -17.35 18.48 -0.94
C LEU A 15 -16.19 19.36 -1.41
N VAL A 16 -16.00 20.56 -0.85
CA VAL A 16 -14.96 21.51 -1.30
C VAL A 16 -13.53 20.98 -1.06
N GLY A 17 -13.29 20.25 0.03
CA GLY A 17 -12.01 19.55 0.23
C GLY A 17 -11.82 18.30 -0.64
N SER A 18 -12.89 17.80 -1.25
CA SER A 18 -12.91 16.58 -2.07
C SER A 18 -12.85 16.85 -3.58
N GLU A 19 -13.07 18.10 -4.03
CA GLU A 19 -13.02 18.45 -5.46
C GLU A 19 -11.65 18.21 -6.09
N MET A 20 -10.56 18.42 -5.34
CA MET A 20 -9.20 18.11 -5.80
C MET A 20 -8.99 16.61 -5.98
N GLY A 21 -9.50 15.78 -5.08
CA GLY A 21 -9.39 14.32 -5.17
C GLY A 21 -10.17 13.70 -6.35
N ILE A 22 -11.31 14.28 -6.70
CA ILE A 22 -12.12 13.83 -7.86
C ILE A 22 -11.41 14.16 -9.18
N ARG A 23 -10.76 15.32 -9.26
CA ARG A 23 -10.07 15.78 -10.46
C ARG A 23 -8.92 14.85 -10.84
N ASP A 24 -8.10 14.48 -9.86
CA ASP A 24 -6.85 13.77 -10.11
C ASP A 24 -7.01 12.25 -10.09
N ARG A 25 -7.96 11.72 -9.33
CA ARG A 25 -8.11 10.28 -9.08
C ARG A 25 -9.41 9.67 -9.61
N GLY A 26 -10.40 10.49 -9.98
CA GLY A 26 -11.71 10.03 -10.46
C GLY A 26 -12.61 9.38 -9.39
N PHE A 27 -12.20 9.42 -8.11
CA PHE A 27 -12.99 8.92 -6.98
C PHE A 27 -12.76 9.74 -5.71
N LEU A 28 -13.70 9.62 -4.76
CA LEU A 28 -13.59 10.13 -3.40
C LEU A 28 -13.39 8.98 -2.43
N THR A 29 -12.50 9.17 -1.47
CA THR A 29 -12.49 8.35 -0.25
C THR A 29 -13.45 8.98 0.77
N VAL A 30 -14.30 8.16 1.35
CA VAL A 30 -15.25 8.58 2.38
C VAL A 30 -14.92 7.89 3.71
N SER A 31 -15.57 8.34 4.79
CA SER A 31 -15.39 7.73 6.12
C SER A 31 -15.53 6.20 6.06
N GLY A 32 -14.62 5.49 6.74
CA GLY A 32 -14.48 4.04 6.65
C GLY A 32 -13.57 3.55 5.50
N GLY A 33 -12.85 4.46 4.82
CA GLY A 33 -11.92 4.11 3.74
C GLY A 33 -12.60 3.65 2.44
N HIS A 34 -13.92 3.81 2.37
CA HIS A 34 -14.67 3.42 1.18
C HIS A 34 -14.43 4.39 0.03
N ARG A 35 -14.50 3.90 -1.20
CA ARG A 35 -14.26 4.71 -2.40
C ARG A 35 -15.53 4.87 -3.20
N VAL A 36 -15.82 6.11 -3.60
CA VAL A 36 -16.96 6.46 -4.44
C VAL A 36 -16.44 7.05 -5.75
N GLY A 37 -16.43 6.24 -6.80
CA GLY A 37 -16.20 6.70 -8.17
C GLY A 37 -17.44 7.41 -8.71
N MET A 38 -17.24 8.49 -9.45
CA MET A 38 -18.33 9.29 -9.99
C MET A 38 -18.14 9.53 -11.48
N ALA A 39 -19.23 9.47 -12.23
CA ALA A 39 -19.23 9.86 -13.63
C ALA A 39 -20.41 10.79 -13.94
N GLY A 40 -20.16 11.77 -14.80
CA GLY A 40 -21.14 12.79 -15.16
C GLY A 40 -20.62 13.66 -16.30
N GLN A 41 -21.10 14.88 -16.39
CA GLN A 41 -20.65 15.86 -17.39
C GLN A 41 -19.31 16.46 -16.95
N VAL A 42 -18.30 16.39 -17.83
CA VAL A 42 -16.98 16.98 -17.60
C VAL A 42 -17.00 18.45 -18.01
N VAL A 43 -16.37 19.29 -17.20
CA VAL A 43 -16.04 20.70 -17.51
C VAL A 43 -14.53 20.79 -17.67
N LEU A 44 -14.06 21.37 -18.76
CA LEU A 44 -12.65 21.51 -19.08
C LEU A 44 -12.13 22.90 -18.70
N ASN A 45 -10.84 23.00 -18.44
CA ASN A 45 -10.06 24.22 -18.40
C ASN A 45 -9.74 24.68 -19.85
N GLU A 46 -9.14 25.86 -20.01
CA GLU A 46 -8.71 26.43 -21.30
C GLU A 46 -7.62 25.56 -21.98
N ASP A 47 -6.79 24.85 -21.19
CA ASP A 47 -5.75 23.95 -21.67
C ASP A 47 -6.25 22.53 -22.04
N GLY A 48 -7.57 22.30 -21.96
CA GLY A 48 -8.19 21.00 -22.24
C GLY A 48 -8.12 20.00 -21.07
N SER A 49 -7.49 20.34 -19.96
CA SER A 49 -7.49 19.50 -18.76
C SER A 49 -8.87 19.47 -18.08
N ILE A 50 -9.18 18.41 -17.35
CA ILE A 50 -10.45 18.30 -16.62
C ILE A 50 -10.44 19.28 -15.45
N ARG A 51 -11.39 20.23 -15.45
CA ARG A 51 -11.62 21.17 -14.35
C ARG A 51 -12.48 20.54 -13.26
N ASN A 52 -13.60 19.92 -13.66
CA ASN A 52 -14.55 19.34 -12.70
C ASN A 52 -15.52 18.37 -13.41
N ILE A 53 -16.20 17.52 -12.64
CA ILE A 53 -17.30 16.69 -13.08
C ILE A 53 -18.59 17.25 -12.47
N THR A 54 -19.52 17.63 -13.34
CA THR A 54 -20.83 18.16 -12.95
C THR A 54 -21.94 17.20 -13.37
N ARG A 55 -23.16 17.44 -12.89
CA ARG A 55 -24.34 16.62 -13.22
C ARG A 55 -24.02 15.11 -13.10
N ILE A 56 -23.51 14.71 -11.93
CA ILE A 56 -23.18 13.30 -11.63
C ILE A 56 -24.41 12.43 -11.88
N ARG A 57 -24.26 11.40 -12.70
CA ARG A 57 -25.30 10.44 -13.06
C ARG A 57 -25.00 9.03 -12.60
N PHE A 58 -23.73 8.70 -12.45
CA PHE A 58 -23.29 7.33 -12.12
C PHE A 58 -22.39 7.36 -10.91
N LEU A 59 -22.59 6.41 -10.02
CA LEU A 59 -21.77 6.19 -8.84
C LEU A 59 -21.31 4.72 -8.83
N ASN A 60 -20.03 4.53 -8.49
CA ASN A 60 -19.47 3.21 -8.21
C ASN A 60 -18.92 3.21 -6.79
N ILE A 61 -19.62 2.53 -5.88
CA ILE A 61 -19.26 2.47 -4.46
C ILE A 61 -18.48 1.18 -4.23
N ARG A 62 -17.19 1.33 -3.83
CA ARG A 62 -16.35 0.22 -3.42
C ARG A 62 -16.22 0.22 -1.90
N ILE A 63 -16.74 -0.82 -1.28
CA ILE A 63 -16.62 -1.03 0.17
C ILE A 63 -15.20 -1.53 0.47
N SER A 64 -14.45 -0.79 1.26
CA SER A 64 -13.16 -1.27 1.77
C SER A 64 -13.40 -2.33 2.84
N HIS A 65 -12.65 -3.41 2.78
CA HIS A 65 -12.61 -4.43 3.81
C HIS A 65 -11.19 -4.53 4.34
N GLU A 66 -11.08 -4.49 5.64
CA GLU A 66 -9.82 -4.76 6.32
C GLU A 66 -9.70 -6.26 6.60
N VAL A 67 -8.51 -6.82 6.39
CA VAL A 67 -8.22 -8.22 6.66
C VAL A 67 -7.04 -8.25 7.62
N ILE A 68 -7.35 -8.37 8.91
CA ILE A 68 -6.37 -8.55 9.97
C ILE A 68 -5.80 -9.97 9.89
N GLY A 69 -4.48 -10.10 10.04
CA GLY A 69 -3.78 -11.39 9.94
C GLY A 69 -3.44 -11.81 8.51
N ALA A 70 -3.67 -10.94 7.52
CA ALA A 70 -3.31 -11.23 6.13
C ALA A 70 -1.81 -11.52 5.93
N ALA A 71 -0.96 -11.00 6.81
CA ALA A 71 0.50 -11.18 6.78
C ALA A 71 1.02 -12.24 7.76
N ASP A 72 0.18 -12.88 8.58
CA ASP A 72 0.62 -13.79 9.65
C ASP A 72 1.55 -14.90 9.12
N GLU A 73 1.24 -15.46 7.96
CA GLU A 73 2.01 -16.53 7.33
C GLU A 73 3.42 -16.07 6.90
N VAL A 74 3.59 -14.81 6.54
CA VAL A 74 4.86 -14.29 6.00
C VAL A 74 5.75 -13.66 7.07
N MET A 75 5.17 -13.12 8.15
CA MET A 75 5.91 -12.37 9.18
C MET A 75 7.12 -13.12 9.76
N PRO A 76 7.09 -14.44 10.01
CA PRO A 76 8.26 -15.18 10.52
C PRO A 76 9.50 -15.06 9.64
N TYR A 77 9.32 -14.91 8.34
CA TYR A 77 10.40 -14.86 7.35
C TYR A 77 10.94 -13.44 7.11
N LEU A 78 10.31 -12.42 7.69
CA LEU A 78 10.61 -11.01 7.46
C LEU A 78 11.49 -10.37 8.53
N TYR A 79 12.07 -11.22 9.40
CA TYR A 79 12.98 -10.77 10.46
C TYR A 79 14.30 -11.51 10.41
N GLU A 80 15.38 -10.76 10.66
CA GLU A 80 16.70 -11.28 10.99
C GLU A 80 17.06 -10.80 12.40
N GLY A 81 17.05 -11.71 13.37
CA GLY A 81 17.05 -11.34 14.78
C GLY A 81 15.81 -10.49 15.10
N SER A 82 15.99 -9.23 15.51
CA SER A 82 14.90 -8.30 15.79
C SER A 82 14.71 -7.21 14.71
N ARG A 83 15.46 -7.29 13.61
CA ARG A 83 15.42 -6.33 12.50
C ARG A 83 14.43 -6.81 11.45
N PHE A 84 13.48 -5.98 11.09
CA PHE A 84 12.66 -6.19 9.90
C PHE A 84 13.52 -6.00 8.65
N VAL A 85 13.50 -6.95 7.73
CA VAL A 85 14.29 -6.92 6.51
C VAL A 85 13.54 -6.29 5.35
N SER A 86 14.27 -5.65 4.45
CA SER A 86 13.66 -5.03 3.28
C SER A 86 12.98 -6.06 2.39
N THR A 87 11.69 -5.87 2.16
CA THR A 87 10.80 -6.89 1.58
C THR A 87 10.03 -6.35 0.39
N LEU A 88 9.99 -7.13 -0.69
CA LEU A 88 9.21 -6.85 -1.89
C LEU A 88 8.12 -7.90 -2.08
N LEU A 89 6.85 -7.45 -2.13
CA LEU A 89 5.69 -8.29 -2.48
C LEU A 89 5.45 -8.21 -3.97
N ILE A 90 5.44 -9.35 -4.63
CA ILE A 90 5.28 -9.47 -6.08
C ILE A 90 4.03 -10.29 -6.37
N ALA A 91 3.10 -9.72 -7.12
CA ALA A 91 1.89 -10.44 -7.53
C ALA A 91 1.18 -9.77 -8.71
N PRO A 92 0.34 -10.52 -9.44
CA PRO A 92 -0.59 -9.95 -10.40
C PRO A 92 -1.59 -8.98 -9.75
N PRO A 93 -2.26 -8.12 -10.53
CA PRO A 93 -3.33 -7.25 -10.03
C PRO A 93 -4.44 -8.04 -9.32
N GLY A 94 -4.98 -7.47 -8.24
CA GLY A 94 -6.07 -8.09 -7.49
C GLY A 94 -5.69 -9.33 -6.66
N CYS A 95 -4.40 -9.57 -6.44
CA CYS A 95 -3.88 -10.66 -5.60
C CYS A 95 -3.62 -10.27 -4.13
N GLY A 96 -4.21 -9.18 -3.65
CA GLY A 96 -4.15 -8.83 -2.22
C GLY A 96 -2.83 -8.21 -1.74
N LYS A 97 -1.95 -7.72 -2.65
CA LYS A 97 -0.68 -7.06 -2.28
C LYS A 97 -0.87 -5.97 -1.23
N THR A 98 -1.71 -4.99 -1.54
CA THR A 98 -1.97 -3.84 -0.65
C THR A 98 -2.56 -4.28 0.69
N THR A 99 -3.41 -5.33 0.69
CA THR A 99 -3.98 -5.90 1.92
C THR A 99 -2.89 -6.53 2.80
N MET A 100 -2.00 -7.32 2.20
CA MET A 100 -0.87 -7.92 2.91
C MET A 100 0.13 -6.86 3.38
N LEU A 101 0.49 -5.89 2.52
CA LEU A 101 1.37 -4.79 2.90
C LEU A 101 0.81 -4.00 4.08
N ARG A 102 -0.49 -3.70 4.09
CA ARG A 102 -1.16 -3.01 5.20
C ARG A 102 -1.02 -3.77 6.51
N ASP A 103 -1.28 -5.07 6.50
CA ASP A 103 -1.20 -5.89 7.70
C ASP A 103 0.27 -6.08 8.16
N MET A 104 1.23 -6.17 7.24
CA MET A 104 2.66 -6.12 7.57
C MET A 104 3.01 -4.80 8.28
N VAL A 105 2.59 -3.66 7.76
CA VAL A 105 2.78 -2.34 8.37
C VAL A 105 2.20 -2.31 9.78
N ARG A 106 0.95 -2.75 9.95
CA ARG A 106 0.27 -2.83 11.25
C ARG A 106 1.09 -3.67 12.24
N GLN A 107 1.52 -4.88 11.84
CA GLN A 107 2.26 -5.78 12.73
C GLN A 107 3.66 -5.26 13.06
N VAL A 108 4.37 -4.66 12.11
CA VAL A 108 5.68 -4.03 12.36
C VAL A 108 5.53 -2.84 13.29
N SER A 109 4.51 -2.04 13.11
CA SER A 109 4.20 -0.86 13.93
C SER A 109 3.81 -1.24 15.36
N ALA A 110 2.91 -2.20 15.52
CA ALA A 110 2.45 -2.66 16.83
C ALA A 110 3.53 -3.47 17.59
N GLY A 111 4.35 -4.22 16.86
CA GLY A 111 5.22 -5.27 17.36
C GLY A 111 4.51 -6.64 17.31
N ASN A 112 5.32 -7.69 17.26
CA ASN A 112 4.86 -9.06 17.13
C ASN A 112 5.86 -10.03 17.82
N ALA A 113 5.68 -11.34 17.62
CA ALA A 113 6.53 -12.37 18.24
C ALA A 113 8.01 -12.29 17.79
N TRP A 114 8.31 -11.71 16.64
CA TRP A 114 9.65 -11.66 16.04
C TRP A 114 10.35 -10.31 16.23
N GLY A 115 9.63 -9.26 16.61
CA GLY A 115 10.24 -7.95 16.81
C GLY A 115 9.40 -6.97 17.61
N ARG A 116 10.08 -6.05 18.30
CA ARG A 116 9.42 -4.94 18.98
C ARG A 116 8.78 -3.99 17.95
N GLY A 117 7.71 -3.30 18.35
CA GLY A 117 7.08 -2.27 17.52
C GLY A 117 8.08 -1.21 17.08
N ARG A 118 8.04 -0.87 15.79
CA ARG A 118 8.93 0.09 15.13
C ARG A 118 8.11 1.25 14.55
N GLN A 119 8.75 2.40 14.41
CA GLN A 119 8.17 3.50 13.67
C GLN A 119 8.13 3.16 12.18
N VAL A 120 6.96 3.26 11.57
CA VAL A 120 6.73 2.98 10.16
C VAL A 120 6.26 4.26 9.47
N GLY A 121 6.87 4.60 8.34
CA GLY A 121 6.38 5.66 7.46
C GLY A 121 5.69 5.07 6.25
N VAL A 122 4.45 5.45 6.00
CA VAL A 122 3.68 5.00 4.82
C VAL A 122 3.56 6.14 3.83
N VAL A 123 3.95 5.90 2.57
CA VAL A 123 3.62 6.78 1.45
C VAL A 123 2.45 6.15 0.70
N ASP A 124 1.29 6.75 0.85
CA ASP A 124 0.02 6.25 0.31
C ASP A 124 -0.48 7.14 -0.83
N GLU A 125 0.13 7.02 -2.01
CA GLU A 125 -0.16 7.87 -3.16
C GLU A 125 -1.64 7.81 -3.59
N ARG A 126 -2.26 6.64 -3.45
CA ARG A 126 -3.65 6.39 -3.91
C ARG A 126 -4.65 6.22 -2.77
N SER A 127 -4.26 6.47 -1.53
CA SER A 127 -5.09 6.19 -0.35
C SER A 127 -5.58 4.73 -0.31
N GLU A 128 -4.69 3.77 -0.66
CA GLU A 128 -5.04 2.34 -0.73
C GLU A 128 -4.55 1.56 0.49
N ILE A 129 -3.44 1.98 1.09
CA ILE A 129 -2.88 1.33 2.29
C ILE A 129 -3.69 1.74 3.52
N ALA A 130 -3.66 3.01 3.86
CA ALA A 130 -4.34 3.55 5.05
C ALA A 130 -5.82 3.88 4.81
N GLY A 131 -6.22 4.05 3.54
CA GLY A 131 -7.58 4.45 3.17
C GLY A 131 -7.98 5.79 3.80
N SER A 132 -7.05 6.74 3.89
CA SER A 132 -7.22 7.97 4.66
C SER A 132 -8.41 8.79 4.21
N PHE A 133 -9.15 9.31 5.20
CA PHE A 133 -10.21 10.29 5.00
C PHE A 133 -9.87 11.55 5.80
N MET A 134 -9.77 12.69 5.12
CA MET A 134 -9.35 13.97 5.71
C MET A 134 -8.03 13.87 6.50
N GLY A 135 -7.07 13.13 5.99
CA GLY A 135 -5.75 12.91 6.60
C GLY A 135 -5.73 11.90 7.75
N VAL A 136 -6.87 11.29 8.08
CA VAL A 136 -6.97 10.29 9.14
C VAL A 136 -7.05 8.89 8.54
N PRO A 137 -6.12 7.97 8.86
CA PRO A 137 -6.20 6.57 8.48
C PRO A 137 -7.54 5.95 8.88
N GLN A 138 -8.18 5.22 7.97
CA GLN A 138 -9.44 4.51 8.23
C GLN A 138 -9.23 3.01 8.44
N ASN A 139 -8.10 2.48 7.95
CA ASN A 139 -7.65 1.13 8.23
C ASN A 139 -6.67 1.15 9.41
N ASP A 140 -6.58 0.06 10.15
CA ASP A 140 -5.56 -0.10 11.18
C ASP A 140 -4.19 -0.33 10.54
N VAL A 141 -3.34 0.66 10.61
CA VAL A 141 -1.94 0.60 10.15
C VAL A 141 -0.95 0.53 11.33
N GLY A 142 -1.46 0.41 12.55
CA GLY A 142 -0.68 0.33 13.79
C GLY A 142 -0.33 1.68 14.40
N ILE A 143 -0.07 1.68 15.72
CA ILE A 143 0.02 2.88 16.56
C ILE A 143 1.28 3.72 16.35
N ARG A 144 2.31 3.18 15.66
CA ARG A 144 3.59 3.85 15.39
C ARG A 144 3.75 4.12 13.90
N THR A 145 2.66 4.36 13.20
CA THR A 145 2.67 4.57 11.74
C THR A 145 2.29 6.00 11.41
N ASP A 146 3.17 6.67 10.68
CA ASP A 146 2.95 7.98 10.09
C ASP A 146 2.59 7.82 8.62
N VAL A 147 1.52 8.48 8.16
CA VAL A 147 0.99 8.32 6.81
C VAL A 147 1.07 9.63 6.04
N LEU A 148 1.74 9.62 4.88
CA LEU A 148 1.62 10.65 3.85
C LEU A 148 0.60 10.21 2.81
N ASP A 149 -0.60 10.76 2.92
CA ASP A 149 -1.72 10.45 2.03
C ASP A 149 -1.73 11.36 0.80
N GLY A 150 -1.95 10.77 -0.38
CA GLY A 150 -2.03 11.51 -1.64
C GLY A 150 -0.71 12.11 -2.11
N CYS A 151 0.41 11.63 -1.62
CA CYS A 151 1.73 12.15 -1.94
C CYS A 151 2.40 11.28 -3.02
N PRO A 152 3.04 11.88 -4.06
CA PRO A 152 3.85 11.12 -5.01
C PRO A 152 4.93 10.30 -4.28
N LYS A 153 5.17 9.07 -4.74
CA LYS A 153 5.99 8.08 -4.01
C LYS A 153 7.40 8.58 -3.71
N THR A 154 8.10 9.02 -4.73
CA THR A 154 9.51 9.42 -4.62
C THR A 154 9.70 10.59 -3.67
N GLU A 155 8.88 11.64 -3.81
CA GLU A 155 8.90 12.82 -2.95
C GLU A 155 8.48 12.46 -1.53
N GLY A 156 7.43 11.64 -1.38
CA GLY A 156 6.91 11.19 -0.09
C GLY A 156 7.94 10.38 0.70
N MET A 157 8.63 9.44 0.04
CA MET A 157 9.71 8.66 0.65
C MET A 157 10.83 9.58 1.19
N MET A 158 11.26 10.55 0.41
CA MET A 158 12.31 11.48 0.82
C MET A 158 11.84 12.46 1.91
N LEU A 159 10.57 12.85 1.89
CA LEU A 159 9.99 13.71 2.92
C LEU A 159 9.91 12.98 4.26
N LEU A 160 9.40 11.75 4.29
CA LEU A 160 9.34 10.91 5.50
C LEU A 160 10.72 10.70 6.12
N MET A 161 11.71 10.39 5.30
CA MET A 161 13.08 10.19 5.79
C MET A 161 13.64 11.44 6.47
N ARG A 162 13.38 12.63 5.93
CA ARG A 162 13.89 13.89 6.50
C ARG A 162 13.12 14.35 7.73
N SER A 163 11.80 14.10 7.77
CA SER A 163 10.93 14.64 8.82
C SER A 163 10.71 13.69 9.98
N MET A 164 10.58 12.39 9.71
CA MET A 164 10.16 11.38 10.68
C MET A 164 11.23 10.32 10.96
N ALA A 165 12.21 10.14 10.04
CA ALA A 165 13.25 9.12 10.14
C ALA A 165 12.74 7.73 10.58
N PRO A 166 11.73 7.15 9.91
CA PRO A 166 11.13 5.90 10.32
C PRO A 166 12.11 4.73 10.18
N ALA A 167 11.95 3.71 11.02
CA ALA A 167 12.75 2.48 10.91
C ALA A 167 12.37 1.63 9.67
N VAL A 168 11.11 1.74 9.23
CA VAL A 168 10.60 1.06 8.03
C VAL A 168 9.79 2.05 7.20
N VAL A 169 10.01 2.05 5.88
CA VAL A 169 9.18 2.81 4.92
C VAL A 169 8.35 1.84 4.11
N ALA A 170 7.04 2.04 4.07
CA ALA A 170 6.13 1.25 3.27
C ALA A 170 5.58 2.05 2.08
N VAL A 171 5.56 1.45 0.90
CA VAL A 171 5.10 2.07 -0.35
C VAL A 171 4.45 1.04 -1.26
N ASP A 172 3.33 1.40 -1.87
CA ASP A 172 2.62 0.51 -2.81
C ASP A 172 3.00 0.81 -4.26
N GLU A 173 3.02 -0.24 -5.09
CA GLU A 173 3.21 -0.18 -6.55
C GLU A 173 4.47 0.56 -7.02
N ILE A 174 5.65 0.14 -6.56
CA ILE A 174 6.91 0.66 -7.10
C ILE A 174 7.11 0.21 -8.55
N GLY A 175 7.74 1.05 -9.39
CA GLY A 175 7.87 0.67 -10.81
C GLY A 175 8.82 1.51 -11.65
N GLY A 176 9.28 2.64 -11.16
CA GLY A 176 10.14 3.56 -11.90
C GLY A 176 11.59 3.60 -11.39
N ALA A 177 12.52 4.05 -12.24
CA ALA A 177 13.92 4.24 -11.86
C ALA A 177 14.08 5.25 -10.70
N GLU A 178 13.20 6.22 -10.60
CA GLU A 178 13.23 7.22 -9.51
C GLU A 178 12.80 6.60 -8.19
N ASP A 179 11.83 5.66 -8.20
CA ASP A 179 11.45 4.90 -6.99
C ASP A 179 12.66 4.10 -6.48
N MET A 180 13.40 3.47 -7.39
CA MET A 180 14.60 2.70 -7.01
C MET A 180 15.68 3.56 -6.40
N LYS A 181 15.93 4.76 -6.95
CA LYS A 181 16.88 5.70 -6.37
C LYS A 181 16.46 6.16 -4.97
N ALA A 182 15.18 6.40 -4.77
CA ALA A 182 14.65 6.78 -3.45
C ALA A 182 14.80 5.62 -2.45
N ILE A 183 14.44 4.40 -2.83
CA ILE A 183 14.61 3.20 -2.00
C ILE A 183 16.08 3.01 -1.62
N PHE A 184 17.00 3.10 -2.58
CA PHE A 184 18.43 3.00 -2.31
C PHE A 184 18.90 3.99 -1.25
N ARG A 185 18.43 5.26 -1.32
CA ARG A 185 18.77 6.28 -0.30
C ARG A 185 18.20 5.94 1.07
N ILE A 186 16.98 5.39 1.14
CA ILE A 186 16.36 4.95 2.41
C ILE A 186 17.23 3.86 3.05
N LEU A 187 17.66 2.86 2.25
CA LEU A 187 18.51 1.77 2.73
C LEU A 187 19.87 2.27 3.22
N GLN A 188 20.46 3.25 2.52
CA GLN A 188 21.70 3.91 2.97
C GLN A 188 21.56 4.65 4.31
N CYS A 189 20.35 5.12 4.64
CA CYS A 189 20.05 5.73 5.94
C CYS A 189 19.83 4.68 7.06
N GLY A 190 19.87 3.39 6.75
CA GLY A 190 19.69 2.31 7.71
C GLY A 190 18.23 1.93 7.97
N SER A 191 17.27 2.49 7.24
CA SER A 191 15.87 2.10 7.30
C SER A 191 15.60 0.92 6.36
N SER A 192 14.62 0.08 6.69
CA SER A 192 14.15 -0.99 5.82
C SER A 192 12.97 -0.49 4.95
N VAL A 193 12.70 -1.20 3.86
CA VAL A 193 11.59 -0.89 2.95
C VAL A 193 10.65 -2.08 2.81
N ALA A 194 9.35 -1.84 2.89
CA ALA A 194 8.32 -2.77 2.50
C ALA A 194 7.59 -2.22 1.28
N ALA A 195 7.70 -2.90 0.14
CA ALA A 195 7.14 -2.40 -1.11
C ALA A 195 6.35 -3.47 -1.85
N THR A 196 5.51 -3.04 -2.80
CA THR A 196 4.82 -3.96 -3.71
C THR A 196 5.19 -3.70 -5.17
N LEU A 197 5.14 -4.76 -5.96
CA LEU A 197 5.41 -4.72 -7.39
C LEU A 197 4.39 -5.58 -8.14
N HIS A 198 3.99 -5.13 -9.33
CA HIS A 198 3.26 -5.98 -10.27
C HIS A 198 4.22 -6.95 -10.96
N GLY A 199 3.92 -8.24 -10.92
CA GLY A 199 4.73 -9.28 -11.52
C GLY A 199 4.24 -10.67 -11.13
N SER A 200 4.85 -11.70 -11.69
CA SER A 200 4.50 -13.09 -11.41
C SER A 200 5.70 -13.97 -11.05
N SER A 201 6.92 -13.51 -11.30
CA SER A 201 8.16 -14.26 -11.07
C SER A 201 9.37 -13.36 -10.84
N MET A 202 10.48 -13.95 -10.35
CA MET A 202 11.78 -13.29 -10.29
C MET A 202 12.27 -12.81 -11.66
N GLU A 203 11.96 -13.54 -12.70
CA GLU A 203 12.35 -13.17 -14.08
C GLU A 203 11.60 -11.92 -14.54
N ASP A 204 10.30 -11.83 -14.24
CA ASP A 204 9.51 -10.63 -14.54
C ASP A 204 10.05 -9.42 -13.77
N MET A 205 10.39 -9.60 -12.50
CA MET A 205 11.00 -8.54 -11.71
C MET A 205 12.30 -8.04 -12.33
N LYS A 206 13.22 -8.95 -12.67
CA LYS A 206 14.52 -8.59 -13.27
C LYS A 206 14.41 -7.88 -14.63
N LYS A 207 13.36 -8.15 -15.40
CA LYS A 207 13.09 -7.44 -16.67
C LYS A 207 12.66 -5.98 -16.47
N HIS A 208 11.95 -5.70 -15.37
CA HIS A 208 11.38 -4.40 -15.13
C HIS A 208 12.20 -3.55 -14.16
N MET A 209 13.07 -4.16 -13.37
CA MET A 209 13.81 -3.48 -12.32
C MET A 209 15.13 -4.18 -12.00
N ASP A 210 16.20 -3.42 -11.93
CA ASP A 210 17.49 -3.85 -11.35
C ASP A 210 17.41 -3.75 -9.81
N ALA A 211 16.37 -4.40 -9.24
CA ALA A 211 16.06 -4.35 -7.81
C ALA A 211 16.72 -5.48 -7.01
N GLY A 212 17.49 -6.34 -7.67
CA GLY A 212 18.01 -7.58 -7.07
C GLY A 212 18.92 -7.38 -5.87
N GLU A 213 19.48 -6.17 -5.67
CA GLU A 213 20.35 -5.86 -4.53
C GLU A 213 19.66 -5.04 -3.43
N LEU A 214 18.45 -4.50 -3.69
CA LEU A 214 17.78 -3.59 -2.76
C LEU A 214 16.93 -4.30 -1.72
N PHE A 215 16.43 -5.48 -2.03
CA PHE A 215 15.55 -6.23 -1.13
C PHE A 215 16.22 -7.51 -0.64
N GLU A 216 15.89 -7.88 0.60
CA GLU A 216 16.42 -9.07 1.27
C GLU A 216 15.43 -10.22 1.23
N ARG A 217 14.13 -9.92 1.03
CA ARG A 217 13.04 -10.89 0.90
C ARG A 217 12.14 -10.55 -0.26
N TYR A 218 11.72 -11.58 -0.95
CA TYR A 218 10.78 -11.51 -2.07
C TYR A 218 9.62 -12.45 -1.76
N ILE A 219 8.40 -11.91 -1.69
CA ILE A 219 7.18 -12.67 -1.44
C ILE A 219 6.39 -12.72 -2.74
N PHE A 220 6.16 -13.89 -3.26
CA PHE A 220 5.33 -14.09 -4.44
C PHE A 220 3.94 -14.54 -4.02
N LEU A 221 2.92 -13.79 -4.47
CA LEU A 221 1.53 -14.15 -4.29
C LEU A 221 0.95 -14.67 -5.60
N GLU A 222 0.03 -15.61 -5.49
CA GLU A 222 -0.73 -16.13 -6.62
C GLU A 222 -2.22 -16.19 -6.31
N LYS A 223 -3.02 -16.22 -7.37
CA LYS A 223 -4.46 -16.47 -7.26
C LYS A 223 -4.74 -17.94 -7.54
N SER A 224 -5.20 -18.65 -6.53
CA SER A 224 -5.59 -20.06 -6.64
C SER A 224 -7.03 -20.24 -6.20
N ARG A 225 -7.86 -20.83 -7.05
CA ARG A 225 -9.30 -21.08 -6.79
C ARG A 225 -10.07 -19.84 -6.28
N GLY A 226 -9.73 -18.65 -6.84
CA GLY A 226 -10.37 -17.39 -6.46
C GLY A 226 -9.86 -16.74 -5.18
N LYS A 227 -8.92 -17.36 -4.46
CA LYS A 227 -8.28 -16.83 -3.26
C LYS A 227 -6.82 -16.46 -3.56
N CYS A 228 -6.33 -15.42 -2.91
CA CYS A 228 -4.91 -15.07 -2.94
C CYS A 228 -4.19 -15.87 -1.85
N ARG A 229 -3.00 -16.38 -2.16
CA ARG A 229 -2.14 -17.10 -1.23
C ARG A 229 -0.67 -16.79 -1.49
N VAL A 230 0.16 -17.06 -0.51
CA VAL A 230 1.61 -17.03 -0.68
C VAL A 230 2.01 -18.23 -1.55
N LYS A 231 2.67 -17.96 -2.68
CA LYS A 231 3.24 -18.97 -3.56
C LYS A 231 4.59 -19.43 -3.03
N GLU A 232 5.47 -18.47 -2.78
CA GLU A 232 6.81 -18.70 -2.29
C GLU A 232 7.40 -17.46 -1.63
N ILE A 233 8.36 -17.65 -0.74
CA ILE A 233 9.19 -16.60 -0.16
C ILE A 233 10.64 -16.96 -0.46
N VAL A 234 11.39 -16.02 -1.02
CA VAL A 234 12.76 -16.21 -1.48
C VAL A 234 13.66 -15.17 -0.81
N ASN A 235 14.88 -15.54 -0.44
CA ASN A 235 15.88 -14.60 0.05
C ASN A 235 16.63 -13.91 -1.10
N ARG A 236 17.55 -13.00 -0.79
CA ARG A 236 18.40 -12.30 -1.77
C ARG A 236 19.20 -13.25 -2.65
N ASP A 237 19.66 -14.37 -2.10
CA ASP A 237 20.52 -15.33 -2.79
C ASP A 237 19.74 -16.30 -3.69
N GLY A 238 18.40 -16.18 -3.71
CA GLY A 238 17.50 -17.01 -4.49
C GLY A 238 17.09 -18.31 -3.78
N GLU A 239 17.41 -18.48 -2.50
CA GLU A 239 16.99 -19.63 -1.72
C GLU A 239 15.52 -19.51 -1.33
N ILE A 240 14.76 -20.59 -1.50
CA ILE A 240 13.35 -20.66 -1.13
C ILE A 240 13.26 -20.93 0.38
N LEU A 241 12.73 -19.95 1.11
CA LEU A 241 12.49 -20.03 2.55
C LEU A 241 11.11 -20.63 2.88
N TYR A 242 10.16 -20.46 1.97
CA TYR A 242 8.81 -20.99 2.08
C TYR A 242 8.26 -21.30 0.69
N SER A 243 7.52 -22.41 0.57
CA SER A 243 6.79 -22.77 -0.65
C SER A 243 5.37 -23.20 -0.32
N GLY A 244 4.36 -22.48 -0.84
CA GLY A 244 2.92 -22.73 -0.67
C GLY A 244 2.38 -23.90 -1.48
N GLY A 245 3.18 -24.92 -1.78
CA GLY A 245 2.77 -26.13 -2.49
C GLY A 245 1.77 -26.96 -1.66
N ALA A 246 0.89 -27.69 -2.32
CA ALA A 246 -0.07 -28.59 -1.70
C ALA A 246 0.66 -29.62 -0.80
N GLY A 247 0.49 -29.51 0.53
CA GLY A 247 0.92 -30.51 1.50
C GLY A 247 2.33 -30.28 2.03
N GLY A 248 2.55 -29.22 2.79
CA GLY A 248 3.76 -29.05 3.60
C GLY A 248 3.64 -29.82 4.89
N THR A 249 4.24 -31.02 4.98
CA THR A 249 4.68 -31.60 6.25
C THR A 249 5.81 -30.73 6.79
N CYS A 250 5.58 -30.10 7.95
CA CYS A 250 6.66 -29.59 8.78
C CYS A 250 7.73 -30.68 8.95
N GLN A 251 8.92 -30.44 8.46
CA GLN A 251 10.09 -31.16 8.92
C GLN A 251 10.70 -30.36 10.07
N SER A 252 10.73 -31.01 11.18
CA SER A 252 11.30 -30.66 12.50
C SER A 252 12.74 -30.18 12.45
#